data_77351f62f2fc957bff16763c06c39c84
#
_entry.id   77351f62f2fc957bff16763c06c39c84
#
_cell.length_a   1.000
_cell.length_b   1.000
_cell.length_c   1.000
_cell.angle_alpha   90.00
_cell.angle_beta   90.00
_cell.angle_gamma   90.00
#
_symmetry.space_group_name_H-M   'P 1'
#
loop_
_entity.id
_entity.type
_entity.pdbx_description
1 polymer ?
#
loop_
_entity_poly.entity_id
_entity_poly.type
_entity_poly.pdbx_seq_one_letter_code
_entity_poly.pdbx_strand_id
1 'polypeptide(L)'
;LHPEHYYYQLVAGVRRYKGIPALPQPTPAKTIDLAAGFAQWRDVGPEFSDHALDTTHREFGQGARHYINRSGRNDIVVTKIARDAAHLYFYARTREPLTPRDNSSWMLLLLDTDARRSTGWEGYDFILNRSGDSDETWLERNTGGWAWERVAKVALRTNGRELMLTVPRAALGLSPGAEVSLDFKWWDNPQRPGEIMDTYLSGDAAPDVRFYYRYRTGALK
;
A
#
# COMPACT_ATOMS: atom_id res chain seq x y z
N LEU A 1 7.16 23.17 -6.14
CA LEU A 1 6.87 21.92 -5.42
C LEU A 1 8.02 21.65 -4.49
N HIS A 2 7.76 21.62 -3.20
CA HIS A 2 8.81 21.33 -2.21
C HIS A 2 9.16 19.84 -2.25
N PRO A 3 10.44 19.49 -2.12
CA PRO A 3 10.86 18.10 -2.01
C PRO A 3 10.16 17.41 -0.84
N GLU A 4 9.88 16.12 -0.97
CA GLU A 4 9.15 15.33 0.04
C GLU A 4 9.82 15.30 1.40
N HIS A 5 11.14 15.42 1.47
CA HIS A 5 11.86 15.51 2.74
C HIS A 5 11.39 16.67 3.61
N TYR A 6 10.87 17.75 3.03
CA TYR A 6 10.31 18.87 3.78
C TYR A 6 9.06 18.45 4.57
N TYR A 7 8.19 17.68 3.96
CA TYR A 7 7.01 17.12 4.65
C TYR A 7 7.42 16.27 5.84
N TYR A 8 8.36 15.35 5.65
CA TYR A 8 8.83 14.49 6.74
C TYR A 8 9.57 15.26 7.83
N GLN A 9 10.32 16.29 7.49
CA GLN A 9 10.92 17.22 8.48
C GLN A 9 9.85 17.96 9.26
N LEU A 10 8.80 18.45 8.59
CA LEU A 10 7.68 19.10 9.23
C LEU A 10 6.97 18.15 10.21
N VAL A 11 6.65 16.94 9.76
CA VAL A 11 6.04 15.91 10.60
C VAL A 11 6.92 15.60 11.82
N ALA A 12 8.22 15.41 11.62
CA ALA A 12 9.16 15.16 12.70
C ALA A 12 9.24 16.35 13.68
N GLY A 13 9.25 17.57 13.17
CA GLY A 13 9.23 18.80 13.96
C GLY A 13 7.95 18.93 14.79
N VAL A 14 6.79 18.72 14.19
CA VAL A 14 5.49 18.75 14.87
C VAL A 14 5.40 17.67 15.94
N ARG A 15 5.84 16.45 15.66
CA ARG A 15 5.88 15.35 16.64
C ARG A 15 6.75 15.70 17.83
N ARG A 16 7.96 16.23 17.58
CA ARG A 16 8.88 16.69 18.64
C ARG A 16 8.25 17.78 19.49
N TYR A 17 7.66 18.78 18.87
CA TYR A 17 6.98 19.89 19.57
C TYR A 17 5.82 19.41 20.44
N LYS A 18 5.04 18.44 19.96
CA LYS A 18 3.92 17.84 20.68
C LYS A 18 4.32 16.75 21.69
N GLY A 19 5.61 16.44 21.83
CA GLY A 19 6.09 15.36 22.68
C GLY A 19 5.65 13.96 22.21
N ILE A 20 5.29 13.81 20.94
CA ILE A 20 4.88 12.52 20.37
C ILE A 20 6.14 11.71 20.06
N PRO A 21 6.23 10.43 20.46
CA PRO A 21 7.39 9.61 20.20
C PRO A 21 7.78 9.57 18.69
N ALA A 22 9.06 9.37 18.42
CA ALA A 22 9.54 9.13 17.05
C ALA A 22 8.74 7.97 16.40
N LEU A 23 8.71 7.97 15.07
CA LEU A 23 8.08 6.85 14.35
C LEU A 23 8.74 5.53 14.79
N PRO A 24 7.95 4.49 15.08
CA PRO A 24 8.50 3.20 15.49
C PRO A 24 9.37 2.64 14.37
N GLN A 25 10.52 2.10 14.76
CA GLN A 25 11.41 1.43 13.81
C GLN A 25 10.78 0.11 13.34
N PRO A 26 11.02 -0.30 12.09
CA PRO A 26 10.60 -1.61 11.61
C PRO A 26 11.15 -2.72 12.50
N THR A 27 10.31 -3.73 12.76
CA THR A 27 10.75 -4.96 13.42
C THR A 27 12.00 -5.54 12.73
N PRO A 28 12.87 -6.24 13.47
CA PRO A 28 13.97 -7.00 12.87
C PRO A 28 13.50 -7.92 11.73
N ALA A 29 14.43 -8.47 10.97
CA ALA A 29 14.09 -9.39 9.90
C ALA A 29 13.25 -10.56 10.45
N LYS A 30 12.12 -10.82 9.79
CA LYS A 30 11.15 -11.86 10.16
C LYS A 30 10.56 -12.45 8.88
N THR A 31 10.74 -13.75 8.70
CA THR A 31 10.09 -14.50 7.64
C THR A 31 8.62 -14.71 7.99
N ILE A 32 7.73 -14.51 7.04
CA ILE A 32 6.30 -14.79 7.15
C ILE A 32 5.99 -16.03 6.32
N ASP A 33 5.47 -17.05 6.97
CA ASP A 33 4.95 -18.24 6.31
C ASP A 33 3.46 -18.04 6.02
N LEU A 34 3.10 -17.98 4.73
CA LEU A 34 1.71 -17.79 4.33
C LEU A 34 0.79 -18.95 4.78
N ALA A 35 1.34 -20.14 4.98
CA ALA A 35 0.58 -21.29 5.45
C ALA A 35 0.30 -21.25 6.96
N ALA A 36 1.14 -20.57 7.75
CA ALA A 36 1.01 -20.49 9.20
C ALA A 36 -0.07 -19.49 9.69
N GLY A 37 -0.77 -18.83 8.77
CA GLY A 37 -1.86 -17.91 9.09
C GLY A 37 -1.41 -16.53 9.56
N PHE A 38 -2.36 -15.72 10.01
CA PHE A 38 -2.19 -14.28 10.23
C PHE A 38 -1.69 -13.89 11.62
N ALA A 39 -1.71 -14.80 12.60
CA ALA A 39 -1.27 -14.51 13.98
C ALA A 39 0.18 -14.02 14.09
N GLN A 40 1.03 -14.41 13.13
CA GLN A 40 2.43 -14.00 13.05
C GLN A 40 2.64 -12.50 12.75
N TRP A 41 1.59 -11.79 12.33
CA TRP A 41 1.63 -10.35 12.09
C TRP A 41 1.45 -9.50 13.36
N ARG A 42 1.10 -10.13 14.49
CA ARG A 42 0.78 -9.43 15.74
C ARG A 42 1.94 -8.57 16.25
N ASP A 43 3.15 -9.06 16.15
CA ASP A 43 4.39 -8.42 16.60
C ASP A 43 5.18 -7.73 15.48
N VAL A 44 4.62 -7.62 14.27
CA VAL A 44 5.23 -6.89 13.16
C VAL A 44 4.87 -5.41 13.25
N GLY A 45 5.88 -4.55 13.18
CA GLY A 45 5.75 -3.09 13.15
C GLY A 45 6.70 -2.43 12.16
N PRO A 46 6.50 -1.15 11.84
CA PRO A 46 5.39 -0.33 12.31
C PRO A 46 4.05 -0.77 11.74
N GLU A 47 3.00 -0.46 12.47
CA GLU A 47 1.64 -0.50 11.95
C GLU A 47 1.33 0.84 11.29
N PHE A 48 0.90 0.80 10.05
CA PHE A 48 0.42 1.96 9.32
C PHE A 48 -1.11 1.94 9.38
N SER A 49 -1.67 2.87 10.12
CA SER A 49 -3.12 2.97 10.30
C SER A 49 -3.72 3.91 9.28
N ASP A 50 -4.89 3.57 8.80
CA ASP A 50 -5.71 4.43 7.98
C ASP A 50 -7.01 4.78 8.70
N HIS A 51 -7.78 5.71 8.15
CA HIS A 51 -9.01 6.17 8.76
C HIS A 51 -10.16 5.21 8.44
N ALA A 52 -10.81 4.71 9.47
CA ALA A 52 -11.97 3.84 9.29
C ALA A 52 -13.23 4.63 8.91
N LEU A 53 -14.08 4.07 8.04
CA LEU A 53 -15.34 4.65 7.58
C LEU A 53 -15.18 5.78 6.55
N ASP A 54 -14.04 5.87 5.89
CA ASP A 54 -13.85 6.86 4.82
C ASP A 54 -14.24 6.36 3.42
N THR A 55 -14.49 5.06 3.30
CA THR A 55 -15.18 4.46 2.13
C THR A 55 -16.66 4.77 2.04
N THR A 56 -17.20 5.55 2.96
CA THR A 56 -18.63 5.82 3.05
C THR A 56 -19.18 6.41 1.76
N HIS A 57 -20.31 5.91 1.30
CA HIS A 57 -21.04 6.49 0.19
C HIS A 57 -21.27 7.98 0.40
N ARG A 58 -20.89 8.78 -0.59
CA ARG A 58 -20.94 10.24 -0.55
C ARG A 58 -21.85 10.73 -1.66
N GLU A 59 -22.69 11.68 -1.35
CA GLU A 59 -23.53 12.37 -2.31
C GLU A 59 -23.62 13.84 -1.91
N PHE A 60 -23.02 14.73 -2.67
CA PHE A 60 -23.14 16.16 -2.44
C PHE A 60 -23.07 16.93 -3.75
N GLY A 61 -23.88 17.99 -3.82
CA GLY A 61 -23.88 18.95 -4.91
C GLY A 61 -23.06 20.18 -4.53
N GLN A 62 -22.23 20.67 -5.45
CA GLN A 62 -21.55 21.94 -5.31
C GLN A 62 -21.73 22.73 -6.61
N GLY A 63 -22.64 23.70 -6.59
CA GLY A 63 -23.00 24.47 -7.77
C GLY A 63 -23.59 23.57 -8.87
N ALA A 64 -23.02 23.66 -10.07
CA ALA A 64 -23.46 22.87 -11.24
C ALA A 64 -22.93 21.42 -11.23
N ARG A 65 -22.16 21.00 -10.23
CA ARG A 65 -21.55 19.67 -10.14
C ARG A 65 -22.16 18.88 -9.02
N HIS A 66 -22.54 17.64 -9.32
CA HIS A 66 -23.01 16.67 -8.35
C HIS A 66 -21.98 15.53 -8.26
N TYR A 67 -21.46 15.32 -7.05
CA TYR A 67 -20.49 14.26 -6.78
C TYR A 67 -21.18 13.10 -6.07
N ILE A 68 -21.11 11.93 -6.65
CA ILE A 68 -21.65 10.70 -6.07
C ILE A 68 -20.53 9.66 -6.05
N ASN A 69 -20.26 9.10 -4.87
CA ASN A 69 -19.41 7.94 -4.69
C ASN A 69 -20.20 6.83 -3.98
N ARG A 70 -20.35 5.69 -4.65
CA ARG A 70 -20.96 4.46 -4.11
C ARG A 70 -20.05 3.25 -4.31
N SER A 71 -18.78 3.49 -4.56
CA SER A 71 -17.79 2.46 -4.88
C SER A 71 -17.02 1.95 -3.67
N GLY A 72 -17.24 2.51 -2.47
CA GLY A 72 -16.54 2.11 -1.26
C GLY A 72 -16.82 0.65 -0.91
N ARG A 73 -15.74 -0.11 -0.73
CA ARG A 73 -15.69 -1.48 -0.22
C ARG A 73 -14.31 -1.72 0.39
N ASN A 74 -14.10 -2.80 1.15
CA ASN A 74 -12.80 -3.15 1.71
C ASN A 74 -12.10 -1.99 2.43
N ASP A 75 -12.81 -1.32 3.35
CA ASP A 75 -12.31 -0.24 4.22
C ASP A 75 -11.01 -0.67 4.91
N ILE A 76 -9.86 -0.21 4.40
CA ILE A 76 -8.51 -0.63 4.80
C ILE A 76 -8.12 0.15 6.04
N VAL A 77 -7.96 -0.51 7.17
CA VAL A 77 -7.71 0.17 8.46
C VAL A 77 -6.29 0.00 8.99
N VAL A 78 -5.58 -1.04 8.55
CA VAL A 78 -4.22 -1.33 9.00
C VAL A 78 -3.43 -1.98 7.90
N THR A 79 -2.18 -1.52 7.74
CA THR A 79 -1.21 -2.20 6.88
C THR A 79 0.12 -2.40 7.60
N LYS A 80 0.86 -3.44 7.22
CA LYS A 80 2.18 -3.75 7.79
C LYS A 80 3.11 -4.30 6.72
N ILE A 81 4.43 -4.17 6.97
CA ILE A 81 5.46 -4.80 6.15
C ILE A 81 6.41 -5.57 7.05
N ALA A 82 6.65 -6.82 6.71
CA ALA A 82 7.75 -7.63 7.24
C ALA A 82 8.76 -7.91 6.13
N ARG A 83 9.95 -8.34 6.50
CA ARG A 83 11.01 -8.67 5.55
C ARG A 83 11.95 -9.74 6.08
N ASP A 84 12.52 -10.49 5.18
CA ASP A 84 13.73 -11.28 5.43
C ASP A 84 14.82 -10.96 4.38
N ALA A 85 15.83 -11.80 4.26
CA ALA A 85 16.91 -11.59 3.31
C ALA A 85 16.46 -11.68 1.84
N ALA A 86 15.42 -12.47 1.55
CA ALA A 86 14.98 -12.78 0.19
C ALA A 86 13.65 -12.12 -0.20
N HIS A 87 12.80 -11.80 0.76
CA HIS A 87 11.43 -11.37 0.52
C HIS A 87 11.02 -10.11 1.28
N LEU A 88 10.03 -9.43 0.74
CA LEU A 88 9.17 -8.49 1.43
C LEU A 88 7.78 -9.12 1.55
N TYR A 89 7.17 -8.93 2.69
CA TYR A 89 5.84 -9.42 3.01
C TYR A 89 4.95 -8.23 3.30
N PHE A 90 3.78 -8.20 2.66
CA PHE A 90 2.83 -7.12 2.83
C PHE A 90 1.55 -7.65 3.45
N TYR A 91 0.99 -6.89 4.36
CA TYR A 91 -0.24 -7.21 5.07
C TYR A 91 -1.20 -6.04 5.00
N ALA A 92 -2.47 -6.34 4.79
CA ALA A 92 -3.56 -5.40 4.94
C ALA A 92 -4.69 -6.03 5.76
N ARG A 93 -5.37 -5.20 6.54
CA ARG A 93 -6.59 -5.57 7.26
C ARG A 93 -7.66 -4.54 6.99
N THR A 94 -8.85 -5.03 6.66
CA THR A 94 -10.04 -4.23 6.43
C THR A 94 -10.93 -4.21 7.68
N ARG A 95 -11.83 -3.24 7.75
CA ARG A 95 -12.80 -3.12 8.84
C ARG A 95 -13.83 -4.25 8.81
N GLU A 96 -14.34 -4.57 7.64
CA GLU A 96 -15.28 -5.68 7.39
C GLU A 96 -14.59 -6.80 6.61
N PRO A 97 -15.17 -7.99 6.50
CA PRO A 97 -14.61 -9.06 5.68
C PRO A 97 -14.36 -8.61 4.24
N LEU A 98 -13.23 -9.05 3.68
CA LEU A 98 -12.85 -8.79 2.31
C LEU A 98 -13.93 -9.26 1.33
N THR A 99 -14.24 -8.41 0.37
CA THR A 99 -15.13 -8.80 -0.74
C THR A 99 -14.44 -9.83 -1.63
N PRO A 100 -15.20 -10.66 -2.36
CA PRO A 100 -14.62 -11.54 -3.37
C PRO A 100 -13.76 -10.76 -4.38
N ARG A 101 -12.69 -11.40 -4.87
CA ARG A 101 -11.87 -10.86 -5.95
C ARG A 101 -12.54 -11.08 -7.29
N ASP A 102 -13.37 -10.16 -7.72
CA ASP A 102 -14.22 -10.23 -8.89
C ASP A 102 -13.77 -9.37 -10.08
N ASN A 103 -12.75 -8.54 -9.88
CA ASN A 103 -12.24 -7.63 -10.90
C ASN A 103 -10.77 -7.26 -10.69
N SER A 104 -10.20 -6.52 -11.66
CA SER A 104 -8.81 -6.04 -11.66
C SER A 104 -8.54 -4.82 -10.79
N SER A 105 -9.51 -4.41 -9.99
CA SER A 105 -9.43 -3.24 -9.09
C SER A 105 -9.55 -3.63 -7.61
N TRP A 106 -9.29 -4.90 -7.29
CA TRP A 106 -9.42 -5.43 -5.94
C TRP A 106 -8.11 -5.33 -5.18
N MET A 107 -8.11 -4.60 -4.04
CA MET A 107 -6.99 -4.52 -3.10
C MET A 107 -5.64 -4.34 -3.79
N LEU A 108 -5.53 -3.35 -4.69
CA LEU A 108 -4.29 -3.04 -5.40
C LEU A 108 -3.21 -2.60 -4.41
N LEU A 109 -1.99 -3.09 -4.58
CA LEU A 109 -0.81 -2.62 -3.86
C LEU A 109 0.14 -1.95 -4.84
N LEU A 110 0.38 -0.67 -4.66
CA LEU A 110 1.30 0.18 -5.42
C LEU A 110 2.61 0.33 -4.65
N LEU A 111 3.75 0.16 -5.32
CA LEU A 111 5.08 0.26 -4.73
C LEU A 111 5.97 1.23 -5.52
N ASP A 112 6.57 2.19 -4.83
CA ASP A 112 7.67 3.02 -5.31
C ASP A 112 8.95 2.54 -4.62
N THR A 113 9.90 2.04 -5.40
CA THR A 113 11.12 1.38 -4.91
C THR A 113 12.36 2.24 -5.02
N ASP A 114 12.27 3.38 -5.69
CA ASP A 114 13.40 4.30 -5.92
C ASP A 114 13.18 5.73 -5.37
N ALA A 115 11.99 6.00 -4.83
CA ALA A 115 11.55 7.30 -4.30
C ALA A 115 11.65 8.44 -5.34
N ARG A 116 11.40 8.14 -6.62
CA ARG A 116 11.44 9.09 -7.73
C ARG A 116 10.07 9.28 -8.35
N ARG A 117 9.54 10.48 -8.25
CA ARG A 117 8.25 10.84 -8.87
C ARG A 117 8.25 10.82 -10.40
N SER A 118 9.42 10.81 -11.01
CA SER A 118 9.59 10.80 -12.48
C SER A 118 9.62 9.40 -13.09
N THR A 119 9.71 8.36 -12.28
CA THR A 119 9.63 6.96 -12.69
C THR A 119 8.24 6.39 -12.42
N GLY A 120 7.86 5.35 -13.10
CA GLY A 120 6.60 4.68 -12.87
C GLY A 120 5.35 5.53 -13.18
N TRP A 121 4.22 5.09 -12.65
CA TRP A 121 2.97 5.85 -12.66
C TRP A 121 2.85 6.66 -11.36
N GLU A 122 2.89 7.98 -11.44
CA GLU A 122 2.85 8.90 -10.27
C GLU A 122 3.94 8.60 -9.21
N GLY A 123 5.06 7.98 -9.64
CA GLY A 123 6.15 7.51 -8.79
C GLY A 123 6.11 6.02 -8.46
N TYR A 124 5.02 5.32 -8.75
CA TYR A 124 4.91 3.89 -8.45
C TYR A 124 5.49 3.04 -9.58
N ASP A 125 6.51 2.24 -9.26
CA ASP A 125 7.22 1.37 -10.21
C ASP A 125 6.51 0.04 -10.42
N PHE A 126 5.79 -0.45 -9.38
CA PHE A 126 5.13 -1.75 -9.39
C PHE A 126 3.72 -1.68 -8.86
N ILE A 127 2.91 -2.61 -9.34
CA ILE A 127 1.55 -2.85 -8.87
C ILE A 127 1.29 -4.34 -8.69
N LEU A 128 0.47 -4.69 -7.71
CA LEU A 128 0.00 -6.06 -7.45
C LEU A 128 -1.52 -6.09 -7.40
N ASN A 129 -2.07 -7.29 -7.51
CA ASN A 129 -3.49 -7.61 -7.40
C ASN A 129 -4.39 -7.17 -8.58
N ARG A 130 -3.83 -6.66 -9.67
CA ARG A 130 -4.62 -6.42 -10.89
C ARG A 130 -5.10 -7.71 -11.55
N SER A 131 -4.35 -8.78 -11.41
CA SER A 131 -4.69 -10.08 -11.98
C SER A 131 -4.13 -11.23 -11.14
N GLY A 132 -4.77 -12.38 -11.17
CA GLY A 132 -4.35 -13.56 -10.41
C GLY A 132 -5.55 -14.38 -9.94
N ASP A 133 -5.27 -15.43 -9.20
CA ASP A 133 -6.24 -16.37 -8.64
C ASP A 133 -6.48 -16.10 -7.13
N SER A 134 -7.12 -17.05 -6.44
CA SER A 134 -7.45 -16.91 -5.01
C SER A 134 -6.22 -16.88 -4.09
N ASP A 135 -5.12 -17.52 -4.49
CA ASP A 135 -3.90 -17.73 -3.69
C ASP A 135 -2.62 -17.25 -4.38
N GLU A 136 -2.73 -16.68 -5.59
CA GLU A 136 -1.64 -16.07 -6.33
C GLU A 136 -2.05 -14.75 -6.98
N THR A 137 -1.08 -13.87 -7.16
CA THR A 137 -1.24 -12.62 -7.91
C THR A 137 -0.01 -12.33 -8.75
N TRP A 138 -0.14 -11.40 -9.69
CA TRP A 138 0.99 -10.92 -10.46
C TRP A 138 1.56 -9.66 -9.83
N LEU A 139 2.89 -9.64 -9.69
CA LEU A 139 3.67 -8.42 -9.61
C LEU A 139 3.85 -7.90 -11.03
N GLU A 140 3.46 -6.66 -11.26
CA GLU A 140 3.56 -6.02 -12.56
C GLU A 140 4.41 -4.74 -12.43
N ARG A 141 5.29 -4.48 -13.43
CA ARG A 141 6.13 -3.28 -13.51
C ARG A 141 5.48 -2.26 -14.41
N ASN A 142 5.61 -0.99 -14.07
CA ASN A 142 5.15 0.10 -14.92
C ASN A 142 5.98 0.23 -16.18
N THR A 143 5.32 0.45 -17.32
CA THR A 143 5.93 0.67 -18.64
C THR A 143 5.61 2.03 -19.24
N GLY A 144 4.94 2.89 -18.48
CA GLY A 144 4.56 4.24 -18.85
C GLY A 144 3.07 4.51 -18.71
N GLY A 145 2.71 5.66 -18.16
CA GLY A 145 1.32 5.95 -17.82
C GLY A 145 0.70 4.83 -16.99
N TRP A 146 -0.52 4.42 -17.25
CA TRP A 146 -1.19 3.30 -16.57
C TRP A 146 -0.95 1.94 -17.25
N ALA A 147 0.17 1.77 -17.96
CA ALA A 147 0.53 0.50 -18.60
C ALA A 147 1.46 -0.32 -17.69
N TRP A 148 1.19 -1.62 -17.58
CA TRP A 148 1.87 -2.53 -16.66
C TRP A 148 2.18 -3.85 -17.34
N GLU A 149 3.39 -4.41 -17.11
CA GLU A 149 3.82 -5.71 -17.60
C GLU A 149 4.08 -6.68 -16.44
N ARG A 150 3.76 -7.94 -16.63
CA ARG A 150 3.95 -8.99 -15.62
C ARG A 150 5.43 -9.31 -15.43
N VAL A 151 5.89 -9.33 -14.18
CA VAL A 151 7.28 -9.62 -13.80
C VAL A 151 7.38 -10.97 -13.11
N ALA A 152 6.51 -11.24 -12.14
CA ALA A 152 6.56 -12.45 -11.34
C ALA A 152 5.17 -12.80 -10.78
N LYS A 153 4.88 -14.07 -10.63
CA LYS A 153 3.78 -14.53 -9.77
C LYS A 153 4.23 -14.51 -8.32
N VAL A 154 3.36 -14.09 -7.44
CA VAL A 154 3.59 -14.02 -6.00
C VAL A 154 2.43 -14.66 -5.24
N ALA A 155 2.75 -15.33 -4.15
CA ALA A 155 1.73 -15.99 -3.33
C ALA A 155 0.94 -14.95 -2.53
N LEU A 156 -0.35 -15.20 -2.40
CA LEU A 156 -1.33 -14.39 -1.69
C LEU A 156 -2.17 -15.29 -0.78
N ARG A 157 -2.56 -14.77 0.37
CA ARG A 157 -3.52 -15.43 1.27
C ARG A 157 -4.51 -14.40 1.80
N THR A 158 -5.75 -14.84 1.95
CA THR A 158 -6.82 -14.07 2.60
C THR A 158 -7.49 -14.92 3.67
N ASN A 159 -7.98 -14.27 4.71
CA ASN A 159 -8.82 -14.88 5.74
C ASN A 159 -9.70 -13.83 6.42
N GLY A 160 -10.99 -13.88 6.14
CA GLY A 160 -11.93 -12.91 6.69
C GLY A 160 -11.59 -11.47 6.29
N ARG A 161 -11.01 -10.72 7.22
CA ARG A 161 -10.63 -9.30 7.04
C ARG A 161 -9.17 -9.09 6.64
N GLU A 162 -8.40 -10.14 6.53
CA GLU A 162 -6.95 -10.05 6.43
C GLU A 162 -6.46 -10.57 5.08
N LEU A 163 -5.48 -9.88 4.55
CA LEU A 163 -4.76 -10.23 3.34
C LEU A 163 -3.26 -10.15 3.60
N MET A 164 -2.50 -11.12 3.11
CA MET A 164 -1.04 -11.05 3.07
C MET A 164 -0.50 -11.60 1.75
N LEU A 165 0.65 -11.09 1.33
CA LEU A 165 1.35 -11.53 0.14
C LEU A 165 2.87 -11.47 0.32
N THR A 166 3.58 -12.26 -0.49
CA THR A 166 5.04 -12.39 -0.44
C THR A 166 5.64 -11.94 -1.76
N VAL A 167 6.55 -10.97 -1.73
CA VAL A 167 7.21 -10.45 -2.92
C VAL A 167 8.71 -10.73 -2.85
N PRO A 168 9.30 -11.48 -3.82
CA PRO A 168 10.73 -11.65 -3.88
C PRO A 168 11.44 -10.29 -4.08
N ARG A 169 12.44 -10.00 -3.26
CA ARG A 169 13.26 -8.77 -3.39
C ARG A 169 13.88 -8.63 -4.77
N ALA A 170 14.35 -9.74 -5.33
CA ALA A 170 14.96 -9.77 -6.67
C ALA A 170 13.97 -9.28 -7.76
N ALA A 171 12.67 -9.58 -7.63
CA ALA A 171 11.66 -9.13 -8.58
C ALA A 171 11.40 -7.62 -8.52
N LEU A 172 11.75 -6.98 -7.39
CA LEU A 172 11.71 -5.53 -7.20
C LEU A 172 13.07 -4.84 -7.50
N GLY A 173 14.08 -5.59 -7.94
CA GLY A 173 15.44 -5.06 -8.13
C GLY A 173 16.21 -4.79 -6.83
N LEU A 174 15.74 -5.32 -5.70
CA LEU A 174 16.37 -5.13 -4.39
C LEU A 174 17.35 -6.26 -4.08
N SER A 175 18.54 -5.92 -3.62
CA SER A 175 19.56 -6.92 -3.22
C SER A 175 19.12 -7.69 -1.96
N PRO A 176 19.50 -8.98 -1.87
CA PRO A 176 19.25 -9.79 -0.68
C PRO A 176 19.85 -9.14 0.59
N GLY A 177 19.06 -9.08 1.67
CA GLY A 177 19.52 -8.56 2.96
C GLY A 177 19.82 -7.06 3.02
N ALA A 178 19.79 -6.32 1.91
CA ALA A 178 20.04 -4.89 1.88
C ALA A 178 18.99 -4.10 2.69
N GLU A 179 19.33 -2.89 3.08
CA GLU A 179 18.35 -1.94 3.63
C GLU A 179 17.21 -1.73 2.63
N VAL A 180 16.01 -1.59 3.16
CA VAL A 180 14.81 -1.32 2.38
C VAL A 180 14.36 0.11 2.61
N SER A 181 14.10 0.82 1.55
CA SER A 181 13.39 2.10 1.56
C SER A 181 12.42 2.06 0.40
N LEU A 182 11.15 2.06 0.71
CA LEU A 182 10.09 2.08 -0.31
C LEU A 182 8.89 2.89 0.18
N ASP A 183 8.17 3.45 -0.77
CA ASP A 183 6.87 4.05 -0.53
C ASP A 183 5.78 3.11 -1.07
N PHE A 184 4.63 3.06 -0.41
CA PHE A 184 3.56 2.16 -0.82
C PHE A 184 2.19 2.73 -0.52
N LYS A 185 1.22 2.23 -1.27
CA LYS A 185 -0.19 2.56 -1.12
C LYS A 185 -1.04 1.33 -1.45
N TRP A 186 -2.04 1.09 -0.62
CA TRP A 186 -3.14 0.21 -0.97
C TRP A 186 -4.28 1.00 -1.59
N TRP A 187 -4.99 0.40 -2.55
CA TRP A 187 -6.10 1.06 -3.24
C TRP A 187 -7.12 0.02 -3.70
N ASP A 188 -8.31 0.06 -3.12
CA ASP A 188 -9.40 -0.83 -3.50
C ASP A 188 -10.43 -0.12 -4.35
N ASN A 189 -10.93 -0.82 -5.34
CA ASN A 189 -12.03 -0.44 -6.21
C ASN A 189 -11.94 0.93 -6.89
N PRO A 190 -10.78 1.32 -7.47
CA PRO A 190 -10.72 2.48 -8.35
C PRO A 190 -11.77 2.37 -9.47
N GLN A 191 -12.46 3.46 -9.74
CA GLN A 191 -13.43 3.57 -10.83
C GLN A 191 -12.80 4.17 -12.08
N ARG A 192 -11.67 4.84 -11.93
CA ARG A 192 -10.87 5.45 -13.01
C ARG A 192 -9.40 5.09 -12.86
N PRO A 193 -9.05 3.81 -13.08
CA PRO A 193 -7.65 3.38 -13.00
C PRO A 193 -6.76 4.24 -13.91
N GLY A 194 -5.66 4.75 -13.35
CA GLY A 194 -4.77 5.68 -14.07
C GLY A 194 -5.01 7.17 -13.82
N GLU A 195 -6.08 7.53 -13.10
CA GLU A 195 -6.29 8.90 -12.60
C GLU A 195 -5.95 8.98 -11.12
N ILE A 196 -4.86 9.65 -10.75
CA ILE A 196 -4.44 9.75 -9.34
C ILE A 196 -5.51 10.38 -8.45
N MET A 197 -6.33 11.26 -8.97
CA MET A 197 -7.42 11.87 -8.20
C MET A 197 -8.52 10.87 -7.83
N ASP A 198 -8.57 9.73 -8.48
CA ASP A 198 -9.53 8.69 -8.15
C ASP A 198 -9.25 8.02 -6.79
N THR A 199 -8.02 8.12 -6.29
CA THR A 199 -7.65 7.72 -4.91
C THR A 199 -8.39 8.53 -3.83
N TYR A 200 -9.00 9.65 -4.21
CA TYR A 200 -9.83 10.48 -3.36
C TYR A 200 -11.33 10.34 -3.68
N LEU A 201 -11.65 10.00 -4.94
CA LEU A 201 -13.00 10.09 -5.46
C LEU A 201 -13.77 8.78 -5.38
N SER A 202 -13.09 7.63 -5.36
CA SER A 202 -13.76 6.33 -5.40
C SER A 202 -12.99 5.24 -4.65
N GLY A 203 -13.71 4.16 -4.31
CA GLY A 203 -13.14 3.03 -3.61
C GLY A 203 -12.65 3.37 -2.22
N ASP A 204 -11.50 2.80 -1.87
CA ASP A 204 -10.75 3.06 -0.65
C ASP A 204 -9.26 3.16 -0.95
N ALA A 205 -8.53 4.04 -0.26
CA ALA A 205 -7.09 4.21 -0.46
C ALA A 205 -6.35 4.44 0.86
N ALA A 206 -5.44 3.58 1.19
CA ALA A 206 -4.61 3.65 2.40
C ALA A 206 -3.12 3.91 2.06
N PRO A 207 -2.58 5.10 2.39
CA PRO A 207 -3.28 6.25 2.96
C PRO A 207 -4.12 6.99 1.93
N ASP A 208 -5.03 7.79 2.44
CA ASP A 208 -5.92 8.64 1.64
C ASP A 208 -5.22 9.50 0.60
N VAL A 209 -5.96 9.86 -0.46
CA VAL A 209 -5.62 10.87 -1.46
C VAL A 209 -4.29 10.54 -2.19
N ARG A 210 -3.38 11.49 -2.29
CA ARG A 210 -2.05 11.35 -2.93
C ARG A 210 -0.96 10.94 -1.97
N PHE A 211 -1.28 10.71 -0.70
CA PHE A 211 -0.29 10.30 0.27
C PHE A 211 0.12 8.85 0.06
N TYR A 212 1.26 8.48 0.61
CA TYR A 212 1.81 7.13 0.63
C TYR A 212 2.42 6.86 2.00
N TYR A 213 2.48 5.62 2.38
CA TYR A 213 3.24 5.19 3.53
C TYR A 213 4.70 4.98 3.13
N ARG A 214 5.61 5.30 4.03
CA ARG A 214 7.04 5.03 3.84
C ARG A 214 7.53 3.98 4.82
N TYR A 215 8.08 2.91 4.27
CA TYR A 215 8.77 1.86 5.00
C TYR A 215 10.28 1.98 4.78
N ARG A 216 11.04 2.13 5.86
CA ARG A 216 12.50 2.27 5.81
C ARG A 216 13.15 1.52 6.96
N THR A 217 14.20 0.71 6.65
CA THR A 217 14.92 -0.10 7.64
C THR A 217 16.24 0.50 8.08
N GLY A 218 16.78 1.47 7.36
CA GLY A 218 17.98 2.21 7.72
C GLY A 218 17.68 3.46 8.55
N ALA A 219 18.71 4.02 9.17
CA ALA A 219 18.61 5.29 9.88
C ALA A 219 18.17 6.41 8.93
N LEU A 220 17.37 7.33 9.44
CA LEU A 220 17.09 8.60 8.74
C LEU A 220 18.42 9.37 8.64
N LYS A 221 18.93 9.52 7.43
CA LYS A 221 20.05 10.42 7.14
C LYS A 221 19.56 11.86 7.06
#